data_5df857a82cad150bbc1302b184c093a5
#
_entry.id   5df857a82cad150bbc1302b184c093a5
#
_cell.length_a   1.000
_cell.length_b   1.000
_cell.length_c   1.000
_cell.angle_alpha   90.00
_cell.angle_beta   90.00
_cell.angle_gamma   90.00
#
_symmetry.space_group_name_H-M   'P 1'
#
loop_
_entity.id
_entity.type
_entity.pdbx_description
1 polymer ?
#
loop_
_entity_poly.entity_id
_entity_poly.type
_entity_poly.pdbx_seq_one_letter_code
_entity_poly.pdbx_strand_id
1 'polypeptide(L)'
;MNLADVAFPHLGIYIDYLPKNFELFGVKIAYYGVIIAFGMLAGLWMACHQAKVTGQKTSVYLDYVVWGIIISLIGARLYYVAFAWDRYKDDLLQIFNLRAGGLAIYGGVIGAILSSYVYCRIKKYDFFLFADTAICGLILGQVIGRWGNFMNHEAFGEYTDSFLAMRLDTANVNPSYITSTMSEHMVTAEGHTFIQVHPTFLYESLWNLMVLLLLLFFTKRKKFHGQILLMYLIGYGLGRVWIEGLRTDQLQIGSTGIAISQVLSGVLVVAGIVVWIIMYRKATPPVVPAAMAVKVDGVTDDLSEAMSTQADRDVTQEEQPAEPGEQTVEAGMSTAGQEEVSVDYNDDHEMKVKE
;
A
#
# COMPACT_ATOMS: atom_id res chain seq x y z
N MET A 1 -13.30 40.08 -1.23
CA MET A 1 -13.12 38.60 -1.20
C MET A 1 -11.74 38.30 -1.74
N ASN A 2 -10.97 37.37 -1.17
CA ASN A 2 -9.65 37.04 -1.72
C ASN A 2 -9.83 36.20 -2.99
N LEU A 3 -9.14 36.58 -4.09
CA LEU A 3 -9.24 35.98 -5.44
C LEU A 3 -8.26 34.81 -5.64
N ALA A 4 -7.83 34.17 -4.58
CA ALA A 4 -6.90 33.05 -4.62
C ALA A 4 -7.42 31.88 -5.49
N ASP A 5 -6.57 31.23 -6.28
CA ASP A 5 -6.89 30.06 -7.08
C ASP A 5 -7.49 28.92 -6.22
N VAL A 6 -6.93 28.75 -5.01
CA VAL A 6 -7.38 27.79 -4.01
C VAL A 6 -7.44 28.47 -2.64
N ALA A 7 -8.52 28.27 -1.91
CA ALA A 7 -8.61 28.74 -0.54
C ALA A 7 -9.27 27.70 0.38
N PHE A 8 -8.93 27.77 1.66
CA PHE A 8 -9.64 27.13 2.76
C PHE A 8 -10.18 28.23 3.65
N PRO A 9 -11.39 28.75 3.34
CA PRO A 9 -11.90 29.99 3.94
C PRO A 9 -11.99 29.95 5.47
N HIS A 10 -12.44 28.82 6.02
CA HIS A 10 -12.58 28.63 7.48
C HIS A 10 -11.24 28.49 8.22
N LEU A 11 -10.15 28.14 7.48
CA LEU A 11 -8.80 28.05 8.03
C LEU A 11 -7.99 29.33 7.81
N GLY A 12 -8.53 30.29 7.04
CA GLY A 12 -7.79 31.51 6.67
C GLY A 12 -6.60 31.26 5.75
N ILE A 13 -6.56 30.14 5.03
CA ILE A 13 -5.48 29.78 4.10
C ILE A 13 -5.90 30.18 2.69
N TYR A 14 -5.04 30.97 2.01
CA TYR A 14 -5.27 31.44 0.66
C TYR A 14 -4.00 31.19 -0.18
N ILE A 15 -4.16 30.57 -1.35
CA ILE A 15 -3.10 30.27 -2.30
C ILE A 15 -3.44 31.01 -3.59
N ASP A 16 -2.82 32.17 -3.77
CA ASP A 16 -3.17 33.10 -4.86
C ASP A 16 -2.91 32.50 -6.24
N TYR A 17 -1.88 31.66 -6.36
CA TYR A 17 -1.54 30.99 -7.60
C TYR A 17 -1.05 29.57 -7.36
N LEU A 18 -1.72 28.59 -7.95
CA LEU A 18 -1.36 27.17 -7.89
C LEU A 18 -1.16 26.61 -9.31
N PRO A 19 0.08 26.65 -9.85
CA PRO A 19 0.34 26.23 -11.22
C PRO A 19 0.28 24.72 -11.40
N LYS A 20 -0.30 24.26 -12.52
CA LYS A 20 -0.32 22.82 -12.87
C LYS A 20 1.00 22.34 -13.47
N ASN A 21 1.76 23.24 -14.08
CA ASN A 21 2.99 22.91 -14.80
C ASN A 21 4.05 23.98 -14.54
N PHE A 22 5.30 23.61 -14.71
CA PHE A 22 6.43 24.53 -14.85
C PHE A 22 7.20 24.20 -16.13
N GLU A 23 7.97 25.14 -16.62
CA GLU A 23 8.78 24.95 -17.82
C GLU A 23 10.26 24.83 -17.43
N LEU A 24 10.91 23.77 -17.92
CA LEU A 24 12.32 23.53 -17.72
C LEU A 24 12.95 23.21 -19.07
N PHE A 25 13.92 24.04 -19.50
CA PHE A 25 14.61 23.93 -20.81
C PHE A 25 13.65 23.82 -22.01
N GLY A 26 12.54 24.56 -21.99
CA GLY A 26 11.52 24.53 -23.06
C GLY A 26 10.56 23.33 -23.01
N VAL A 27 10.67 22.48 -21.98
CA VAL A 27 9.77 21.35 -21.77
C VAL A 27 8.79 21.65 -20.64
N LYS A 28 7.48 21.54 -20.92
CA LYS A 28 6.45 21.65 -19.88
C LYS A 28 6.39 20.39 -19.06
N ILE A 29 6.64 20.52 -17.76
CA ILE A 29 6.62 19.43 -16.78
C ILE A 29 5.45 19.66 -15.83
N ALA A 30 4.55 18.66 -15.72
CA ALA A 30 3.42 18.71 -14.80
C ALA A 30 3.87 18.41 -13.36
N TYR A 31 3.47 19.25 -12.39
CA TYR A 31 3.71 18.99 -10.97
C TYR A 31 3.12 17.67 -10.52
N TYR A 32 1.97 17.29 -11.08
CA TYR A 32 1.37 15.96 -10.86
C TYR A 32 2.37 14.82 -11.12
N GLY A 33 3.06 14.86 -12.27
CA GLY A 33 4.06 13.85 -12.63
C GLY A 33 5.25 13.80 -11.67
N VAL A 34 5.72 14.97 -11.23
CA VAL A 34 6.82 15.08 -10.24
C VAL A 34 6.40 14.48 -8.89
N ILE A 35 5.18 14.79 -8.41
CA ILE A 35 4.65 14.26 -7.16
C ILE A 35 4.49 12.73 -7.22
N ILE A 36 3.98 12.20 -8.33
CA ILE A 36 3.88 10.75 -8.53
C ILE A 36 5.26 10.09 -8.54
N ALA A 37 6.24 10.66 -9.26
CA ALA A 37 7.60 10.14 -9.28
C ALA A 37 8.24 10.15 -7.88
N PHE A 38 8.07 11.24 -7.13
CA PHE A 38 8.50 11.33 -5.74
C PHE A 38 7.79 10.30 -4.85
N GLY A 39 6.47 10.12 -5.01
CA GLY A 39 5.69 9.10 -4.31
C GLY A 39 6.18 7.69 -4.59
N MET A 40 6.58 7.38 -5.84
CA MET A 40 7.15 6.07 -6.19
C MET A 40 8.52 5.85 -5.52
N LEU A 41 9.39 6.87 -5.52
CA LEU A 41 10.70 6.80 -4.86
C LEU A 41 10.56 6.64 -3.34
N ALA A 42 9.69 7.43 -2.73
CA ALA A 42 9.37 7.32 -1.30
C ALA A 42 8.76 5.96 -0.95
N GLY A 43 7.88 5.43 -1.81
CA GLY A 43 7.30 4.09 -1.67
C GLY A 43 8.36 2.99 -1.75
N LEU A 44 9.28 3.07 -2.70
CA LEU A 44 10.40 2.14 -2.81
C LEU A 44 11.32 2.22 -1.59
N TRP A 45 11.65 3.43 -1.15
CA TRP A 45 12.42 3.63 0.08
C TRP A 45 11.72 2.98 1.29
N MET A 46 10.40 3.18 1.44
CA MET A 46 9.62 2.57 2.52
C MET A 46 9.63 1.04 2.44
N ALA A 47 9.44 0.45 1.26
CA ALA A 47 9.50 -0.99 1.06
C ALA A 47 10.88 -1.55 1.43
N CYS A 48 11.97 -0.89 1.02
CA CYS A 48 13.33 -1.25 1.39
C CYS A 48 13.60 -1.08 2.90
N HIS A 49 13.04 -0.03 3.52
CA HIS A 49 13.12 0.18 4.96
C HIS A 49 12.42 -0.96 5.73
N GLN A 50 11.17 -1.29 5.33
CA GLN A 50 10.42 -2.40 5.94
C GLN A 50 11.08 -3.75 5.71
N ALA A 51 11.71 -3.97 4.56
CA ALA A 51 12.50 -5.17 4.29
C ALA A 51 13.64 -5.31 5.32
N LYS A 52 14.42 -4.25 5.57
CA LYS A 52 15.47 -4.24 6.60
C LYS A 52 14.92 -4.52 7.99
N VAL A 53 13.83 -3.83 8.38
CA VAL A 53 13.19 -3.97 9.70
C VAL A 53 12.69 -5.40 9.95
N THR A 54 12.35 -6.14 8.90
CA THR A 54 11.82 -7.52 8.96
C THR A 54 12.86 -8.60 8.55
N GLY A 55 14.15 -8.25 8.45
CA GLY A 55 15.22 -9.20 8.14
C GLY A 55 15.25 -9.69 6.68
N GLN A 56 14.63 -8.95 5.76
CA GLN A 56 14.58 -9.30 4.35
C GLN A 56 15.64 -8.54 3.54
N LYS A 57 16.10 -9.14 2.43
CA LYS A 57 17.01 -8.48 1.48
C LYS A 57 16.30 -7.35 0.74
N THR A 58 16.86 -6.15 0.76
CA THR A 58 16.34 -4.99 0.02
C THR A 58 16.43 -5.16 -1.50
N SER A 59 17.43 -5.93 -1.98
CA SER A 59 17.59 -6.24 -3.40
C SER A 59 16.34 -6.89 -4.01
N VAL A 60 15.58 -7.66 -3.23
CA VAL A 60 14.30 -8.27 -3.68
C VAL A 60 13.34 -7.21 -4.24
N TYR A 61 13.23 -6.05 -3.57
CA TYR A 61 12.33 -4.97 -3.94
C TYR A 61 12.93 -4.05 -5.00
N LEU A 62 14.24 -3.81 -4.94
CA LEU A 62 14.97 -3.02 -5.95
C LEU A 62 14.95 -3.70 -7.32
N ASP A 63 15.17 -5.01 -7.37
CA ASP A 63 15.15 -5.78 -8.61
C ASP A 63 13.74 -5.85 -9.22
N TYR A 64 12.71 -5.96 -8.36
CA TYR A 64 11.34 -6.04 -8.82
C TYR A 64 10.81 -4.71 -9.36
N VAL A 65 11.15 -3.56 -8.74
CA VAL A 65 10.46 -2.29 -9.02
C VAL A 65 10.51 -1.90 -10.49
N VAL A 66 11.65 -2.13 -11.16
CA VAL A 66 11.83 -1.81 -12.59
C VAL A 66 10.86 -2.62 -13.44
N TRP A 67 10.80 -3.93 -13.24
CA TRP A 67 9.88 -4.82 -13.95
C TRP A 67 8.42 -4.53 -13.59
N GLY A 68 8.16 -4.29 -12.32
CA GLY A 68 6.83 -3.94 -11.81
C GLY A 68 6.27 -2.69 -12.47
N ILE A 69 7.06 -1.63 -12.61
CA ILE A 69 6.63 -0.38 -13.27
C ILE A 69 6.36 -0.63 -14.77
N ILE A 70 7.27 -1.29 -15.48
CA ILE A 70 7.14 -1.54 -16.92
C ILE A 70 5.88 -2.38 -17.20
N ILE A 71 5.70 -3.49 -16.49
CA ILE A 71 4.57 -4.40 -16.72
C ILE A 71 3.26 -3.76 -16.29
N SER A 72 3.25 -2.95 -15.21
CA SER A 72 2.07 -2.19 -14.80
C SER A 72 1.66 -1.16 -15.86
N LEU A 73 2.63 -0.47 -16.46
CA LEU A 73 2.37 0.50 -17.53
C LEU A 73 1.80 -0.19 -18.78
N ILE A 74 2.37 -1.31 -19.18
CA ILE A 74 1.87 -2.14 -20.29
C ILE A 74 0.44 -2.62 -19.97
N GLY A 75 0.22 -3.14 -18.76
CA GLY A 75 -1.11 -3.59 -18.31
C GLY A 75 -2.14 -2.47 -18.35
N ALA A 76 -1.78 -1.27 -17.85
CA ALA A 76 -2.65 -0.09 -17.89
C ALA A 76 -3.03 0.30 -19.30
N ARG A 77 -2.07 0.24 -20.24
CA ARG A 77 -2.31 0.55 -21.65
C ARG A 77 -3.17 -0.50 -22.34
N LEU A 78 -2.83 -1.78 -22.19
CA LEU A 78 -3.60 -2.88 -22.80
C LEU A 78 -5.05 -2.89 -22.32
N TYR A 79 -5.27 -2.67 -21.02
CA TYR A 79 -6.62 -2.58 -20.49
C TYR A 79 -7.40 -1.43 -21.12
N TYR A 80 -6.79 -0.23 -21.17
CA TYR A 80 -7.45 0.93 -21.79
C TYR A 80 -7.79 0.68 -23.26
N VAL A 81 -6.83 0.16 -24.04
CA VAL A 81 -7.02 -0.15 -25.47
C VAL A 81 -8.15 -1.16 -25.67
N ALA A 82 -8.22 -2.21 -24.83
CA ALA A 82 -9.26 -3.22 -24.91
C ALA A 82 -10.68 -2.64 -24.74
N PHE A 83 -10.84 -1.67 -23.80
CA PHE A 83 -12.13 -1.02 -23.53
C PHE A 83 -12.42 0.20 -24.43
N ALA A 84 -11.43 0.73 -25.11
CA ALA A 84 -11.55 1.86 -26.03
C ALA A 84 -11.16 1.46 -27.47
N TRP A 85 -11.41 0.19 -27.87
CA TRP A 85 -10.95 -0.39 -29.12
C TRP A 85 -11.34 0.43 -30.34
N ASP A 86 -12.54 1.03 -30.37
CA ASP A 86 -13.01 1.85 -31.46
C ASP A 86 -12.10 3.05 -31.81
N ARG A 87 -11.28 3.51 -30.87
CA ARG A 87 -10.29 4.58 -31.05
C ARG A 87 -8.99 4.11 -31.70
N TYR A 88 -8.72 2.81 -31.69
CA TYR A 88 -7.44 2.24 -32.10
C TYR A 88 -7.52 1.31 -33.29
N LYS A 89 -8.70 0.78 -33.63
CA LYS A 89 -8.89 -0.20 -34.71
C LYS A 89 -8.44 0.32 -36.08
N ASP A 90 -8.52 1.63 -36.32
CA ASP A 90 -8.17 2.24 -37.63
C ASP A 90 -6.70 2.70 -37.68
N ASP A 91 -6.02 2.81 -36.53
CA ASP A 91 -4.59 3.15 -36.43
C ASP A 91 -3.95 2.50 -35.21
N LEU A 92 -3.43 1.30 -35.40
CA LEU A 92 -2.82 0.50 -34.30
C LEU A 92 -1.53 1.11 -33.76
N LEU A 93 -0.86 2.02 -34.49
CA LEU A 93 0.37 2.67 -34.00
C LEU A 93 0.07 3.62 -32.84
N GLN A 94 -1.14 4.14 -32.75
CA GLN A 94 -1.56 4.96 -31.60
C GLN A 94 -1.57 4.20 -30.27
N ILE A 95 -1.58 2.86 -30.29
CA ILE A 95 -1.45 2.06 -29.08
C ILE A 95 -0.13 2.38 -28.36
N PHE A 96 0.93 2.73 -29.07
CA PHE A 96 2.23 3.07 -28.50
C PHE A 96 2.36 4.54 -28.10
N ASN A 97 1.40 5.40 -28.45
CA ASN A 97 1.42 6.82 -28.09
C ASN A 97 0.89 7.04 -26.66
N LEU A 98 1.77 6.89 -25.68
CA LEU A 98 1.44 7.10 -24.27
C LEU A 98 1.27 8.59 -23.92
N ARG A 99 1.82 9.52 -24.73
CA ARG A 99 1.72 10.96 -24.48
C ARG A 99 0.30 11.50 -24.65
N ALA A 100 -0.50 10.84 -25.49
CA ALA A 100 -1.90 11.20 -25.69
C ALA A 100 -2.81 10.75 -24.53
N GLY A 101 -2.26 10.18 -23.44
CA GLY A 101 -3.01 9.60 -22.34
C GLY A 101 -3.51 8.20 -22.67
N GLY A 102 -4.62 7.78 -22.05
CA GLY A 102 -5.22 6.46 -22.26
C GLY A 102 -4.53 5.34 -21.49
N LEU A 103 -4.42 5.52 -20.18
CA LEU A 103 -3.95 4.53 -19.21
C LEU A 103 -5.07 4.23 -18.21
N ALA A 104 -5.43 2.96 -18.04
CA ALA A 104 -6.44 2.54 -17.09
C ALA A 104 -5.79 1.99 -15.82
N ILE A 105 -6.13 2.55 -14.67
CA ILE A 105 -5.53 2.17 -13.38
C ILE A 105 -5.76 0.70 -13.04
N TYR A 106 -6.92 0.14 -13.39
CA TYR A 106 -7.23 -1.28 -13.16
C TYR A 106 -6.26 -2.22 -13.88
N GLY A 107 -5.91 -1.89 -15.15
CA GLY A 107 -4.91 -2.65 -15.89
C GLY A 107 -3.52 -2.57 -15.26
N GLY A 108 -3.15 -1.40 -14.73
CA GLY A 108 -1.90 -1.22 -13.99
C GLY A 108 -1.83 -2.07 -12.72
N VAL A 109 -2.91 -2.09 -11.93
CA VAL A 109 -3.02 -2.91 -10.72
C VAL A 109 -2.95 -4.41 -11.05
N ILE A 110 -3.68 -4.87 -12.07
CA ILE A 110 -3.62 -6.26 -12.53
C ILE A 110 -2.19 -6.61 -12.98
N GLY A 111 -1.54 -5.74 -13.76
CA GLY A 111 -0.16 -5.91 -14.19
C GLY A 111 0.82 -6.02 -13.02
N ALA A 112 0.66 -5.14 -11.99
CA ALA A 112 1.48 -5.17 -10.78
C ALA A 112 1.32 -6.49 -10.00
N ILE A 113 0.09 -6.95 -9.80
CA ILE A 113 -0.20 -8.20 -9.06
C ILE A 113 0.36 -9.41 -9.84
N LEU A 114 0.09 -9.50 -11.13
CA LEU A 114 0.56 -10.62 -11.95
C LEU A 114 2.09 -10.65 -12.02
N SER A 115 2.73 -9.50 -12.28
CA SER A 115 4.20 -9.43 -12.35
C SER A 115 4.87 -9.76 -11.02
N SER A 116 4.32 -9.29 -9.89
CA SER A 116 4.86 -9.62 -8.57
C SER A 116 4.69 -11.10 -8.23
N TYR A 117 3.55 -11.70 -8.58
CA TYR A 117 3.34 -13.13 -8.41
C TYR A 117 4.33 -13.96 -9.23
N VAL A 118 4.46 -13.65 -10.54
CA VAL A 118 5.42 -14.34 -11.45
C VAL A 118 6.85 -14.15 -10.96
N TYR A 119 7.24 -12.92 -10.58
CA TYR A 119 8.56 -12.64 -10.03
C TYR A 119 8.87 -13.49 -8.79
N CYS A 120 7.95 -13.54 -7.84
CA CYS A 120 8.11 -14.35 -6.64
C CYS A 120 8.21 -15.85 -6.96
N ARG A 121 7.42 -16.35 -7.93
CA ARG A 121 7.47 -17.76 -8.37
C ARG A 121 8.81 -18.11 -9.00
N ILE A 122 9.33 -17.26 -9.91
CA ILE A 122 10.63 -17.48 -10.58
C ILE A 122 11.79 -17.45 -9.57
N LYS A 123 11.77 -16.48 -8.65
CA LYS A 123 12.84 -16.31 -7.65
C LYS A 123 12.67 -17.19 -6.41
N LYS A 124 11.62 -18.01 -6.34
CA LYS A 124 11.25 -18.84 -5.17
C LYS A 124 11.07 -18.02 -3.89
N TYR A 125 10.49 -16.82 -4.02
CA TYR A 125 10.15 -15.96 -2.90
C TYR A 125 8.72 -16.24 -2.42
N ASP A 126 8.46 -15.98 -1.13
CA ASP A 126 7.09 -15.99 -0.60
C ASP A 126 6.35 -14.72 -1.07
N PHE A 127 5.29 -14.93 -1.87
CA PHE A 127 4.49 -13.83 -2.43
C PHE A 127 3.80 -13.00 -1.35
N PHE A 128 3.25 -13.64 -0.33
CA PHE A 128 2.51 -12.94 0.71
C PHE A 128 3.45 -12.13 1.62
N LEU A 129 4.63 -12.64 1.91
CA LEU A 129 5.68 -11.89 2.61
C LEU A 129 6.15 -10.69 1.78
N PHE A 130 6.38 -10.90 0.48
CA PHE A 130 6.74 -9.83 -0.46
C PHE A 130 5.66 -8.75 -0.49
N ALA A 131 4.38 -9.15 -0.64
CA ALA A 131 3.24 -8.24 -0.70
C ALA A 131 3.07 -7.45 0.62
N ASP A 132 3.19 -8.10 1.78
CA ASP A 132 3.14 -7.43 3.09
C ASP A 132 4.14 -6.28 3.20
N THR A 133 5.33 -6.45 2.67
CA THR A 133 6.40 -5.44 2.72
C THR A 133 6.18 -4.35 1.66
N ALA A 134 5.87 -4.75 0.42
CA ALA A 134 5.67 -3.84 -0.70
C ALA A 134 4.46 -2.91 -0.49
N ILE A 135 3.40 -3.40 0.18
CA ILE A 135 2.17 -2.63 0.39
C ILE A 135 2.38 -1.41 1.28
N CYS A 136 3.32 -1.45 2.23
CA CYS A 136 3.69 -0.29 3.04
C CYS A 136 4.28 0.84 2.16
N GLY A 137 5.03 0.48 1.12
CA GLY A 137 5.53 1.43 0.12
C GLY A 137 4.41 1.95 -0.77
N LEU A 138 3.52 1.07 -1.22
CA LEU A 138 2.39 1.45 -2.08
C LEU A 138 1.49 2.50 -1.40
N ILE A 139 1.08 2.26 -0.15
CA ILE A 139 0.20 3.19 0.55
C ILE A 139 0.89 4.53 0.85
N LEU A 140 2.21 4.56 1.11
CA LEU A 140 2.95 5.82 1.21
C LEU A 140 2.93 6.58 -0.12
N GLY A 141 3.11 5.89 -1.25
CA GLY A 141 2.95 6.48 -2.58
C GLY A 141 1.55 7.03 -2.81
N GLN A 142 0.51 6.39 -2.29
CA GLN A 142 -0.88 6.88 -2.35
C GLN A 142 -1.07 8.13 -1.50
N VAL A 143 -0.53 8.19 -0.27
CA VAL A 143 -0.56 9.40 0.59
C VAL A 143 0.00 10.61 -0.17
N ILE A 144 1.17 10.44 -0.78
CA ILE A 144 1.85 11.50 -1.52
C ILE A 144 1.11 11.82 -2.82
N GLY A 145 0.67 10.80 -3.56
CA GLY A 145 0.03 10.94 -4.86
C GLY A 145 -1.26 11.76 -4.83
N ARG A 146 -2.00 11.78 -3.71
CA ARG A 146 -3.20 12.60 -3.55
C ARG A 146 -2.93 14.11 -3.63
N TRP A 147 -1.74 14.55 -3.29
CA TRP A 147 -1.32 15.94 -3.47
C TRP A 147 -1.15 16.31 -4.95
N GLY A 148 -0.94 15.31 -5.83
CA GLY A 148 -1.00 15.53 -7.28
C GLY A 148 -2.39 15.94 -7.77
N ASN A 149 -3.46 15.33 -7.21
CA ASN A 149 -4.83 15.74 -7.54
C ASN A 149 -5.12 17.17 -7.07
N PHE A 150 -4.59 17.58 -5.93
CA PHE A 150 -4.65 18.96 -5.46
C PHE A 150 -4.00 19.94 -6.46
N MET A 151 -2.79 19.64 -6.94
CA MET A 151 -2.09 20.47 -7.93
C MET A 151 -2.83 20.58 -9.28
N ASN A 152 -3.59 19.53 -9.63
CA ASN A 152 -4.40 19.51 -10.85
C ASN A 152 -5.80 20.12 -10.69
N HIS A 153 -6.21 20.52 -9.48
CA HIS A 153 -7.57 20.98 -9.16
C HIS A 153 -8.63 19.94 -9.57
N GLU A 154 -8.38 18.66 -9.27
CA GLU A 154 -9.25 17.53 -9.65
C GLU A 154 -9.56 16.63 -8.44
N ALA A 155 -10.46 15.66 -8.64
CA ALA A 155 -10.84 14.68 -7.61
C ALA A 155 -11.34 15.32 -6.32
N PHE A 156 -12.07 16.42 -6.41
CA PHE A 156 -12.77 17.04 -5.30
C PHE A 156 -14.17 16.43 -5.14
N GLY A 157 -14.79 16.71 -3.97
CA GLY A 157 -16.14 16.24 -3.68
C GLY A 157 -17.21 17.26 -3.99
N GLU A 158 -18.44 16.94 -3.59
CA GLU A 158 -19.61 17.80 -3.75
C GLU A 158 -19.50 19.08 -2.89
N TYR A 159 -20.43 20.02 -3.08
CA TYR A 159 -20.52 21.24 -2.27
C TYR A 159 -20.50 20.94 -0.77
N THR A 160 -19.77 21.75 -0.03
CA THR A 160 -19.75 21.71 1.44
C THR A 160 -19.41 23.07 2.02
N ASP A 161 -19.96 23.36 3.18
CA ASP A 161 -19.56 24.49 4.04
C ASP A 161 -18.93 23.99 5.36
N SER A 162 -18.32 22.79 5.34
CA SER A 162 -17.62 22.22 6.49
C SER A 162 -16.34 22.99 6.83
N PHE A 163 -15.80 22.79 8.03
CA PHE A 163 -14.58 23.44 8.51
C PHE A 163 -13.38 23.30 7.55
N LEU A 164 -13.29 22.18 6.82
CA LEU A 164 -12.25 21.93 5.82
C LEU A 164 -12.67 22.30 4.39
N ALA A 165 -13.80 23.01 4.20
CA ALA A 165 -14.25 23.38 2.87
C ALA A 165 -13.14 24.07 2.08
N MET A 166 -12.96 23.60 0.83
CA MET A 166 -11.98 24.12 -0.12
C MET A 166 -12.68 24.89 -1.22
N ARG A 167 -12.29 26.13 -1.46
CA ARG A 167 -12.77 26.97 -2.53
C ARG A 167 -11.82 26.91 -3.71
N LEU A 168 -12.35 26.76 -4.91
CA LEU A 168 -11.61 26.69 -6.18
C LEU A 168 -12.16 27.69 -7.18
N ASP A 169 -11.27 28.35 -7.93
CA ASP A 169 -11.67 29.12 -9.12
C ASP A 169 -12.11 28.16 -10.23
N THR A 170 -13.32 28.36 -10.76
CA THR A 170 -13.90 27.53 -11.83
C THR A 170 -13.08 27.58 -13.13
N ALA A 171 -12.31 28.62 -13.37
CA ALA A 171 -11.40 28.72 -14.52
C ALA A 171 -10.33 27.61 -14.51
N ASN A 172 -9.96 27.11 -13.34
CA ASN A 172 -8.94 26.08 -13.15
C ASN A 172 -9.52 24.67 -13.03
N VAL A 173 -10.84 24.50 -13.01
CA VAL A 173 -11.55 23.23 -12.83
C VAL A 173 -12.12 22.74 -14.16
N ASN A 174 -12.19 21.41 -14.35
CA ASN A 174 -12.91 20.85 -15.49
C ASN A 174 -14.42 21.08 -15.30
N PRO A 175 -15.09 21.78 -16.22
CA PRO A 175 -16.53 22.10 -16.11
C PRO A 175 -17.43 20.87 -15.98
N SER A 176 -17.01 19.71 -16.50
CA SER A 176 -17.81 18.47 -16.40
C SER A 176 -17.95 17.91 -14.98
N TYR A 177 -17.14 18.38 -14.03
CA TYR A 177 -17.18 17.97 -12.62
C TYR A 177 -18.00 18.89 -11.75
N ILE A 178 -18.49 20.01 -12.32
CA ILE A 178 -19.32 20.98 -11.61
C ILE A 178 -20.78 20.50 -11.65
N THR A 179 -21.33 20.21 -10.49
CA THR A 179 -22.70 19.72 -10.33
C THR A 179 -23.71 20.88 -10.25
N SER A 180 -25.02 20.55 -10.33
CA SER A 180 -26.08 21.53 -10.10
C SER A 180 -26.01 22.14 -8.71
N THR A 181 -25.78 21.33 -7.69
CA THR A 181 -25.65 21.78 -6.29
C THR A 181 -24.49 22.77 -6.12
N MET A 182 -23.34 22.50 -6.74
CA MET A 182 -22.22 23.47 -6.73
C MET A 182 -22.60 24.76 -7.43
N SER A 183 -23.31 24.67 -8.56
CA SER A 183 -23.73 25.84 -9.36
C SER A 183 -24.67 26.75 -8.58
N GLU A 184 -25.56 26.21 -7.74
CA GLU A 184 -26.47 26.96 -6.88
C GLU A 184 -25.75 27.75 -5.78
N HIS A 185 -24.52 27.29 -5.40
CA HIS A 185 -23.72 27.90 -4.33
C HIS A 185 -22.46 28.61 -4.85
N MET A 186 -22.38 28.85 -6.16
CA MET A 186 -21.27 29.61 -6.74
C MET A 186 -21.24 31.05 -6.21
N VAL A 187 -20.05 31.53 -5.98
CA VAL A 187 -19.80 32.93 -5.60
C VAL A 187 -18.97 33.60 -6.67
N THR A 188 -19.48 34.71 -7.20
CA THR A 188 -18.76 35.52 -8.20
C THR A 188 -18.23 36.80 -7.54
N ALA A 189 -16.95 37.10 -7.72
CA ALA A 189 -16.30 38.29 -7.25
C ALA A 189 -15.26 38.77 -8.28
N GLU A 190 -15.31 40.03 -8.64
CA GLU A 190 -14.34 40.69 -9.54
C GLU A 190 -14.11 39.95 -10.89
N GLY A 191 -15.14 39.30 -11.43
CA GLY A 191 -15.08 38.54 -12.69
C GLY A 191 -14.62 37.10 -12.56
N HIS A 192 -14.23 36.65 -11.37
CA HIS A 192 -13.92 35.24 -11.07
C HIS A 192 -15.12 34.55 -10.42
N THR A 193 -15.35 33.30 -10.77
CA THR A 193 -16.40 32.46 -10.20
C THR A 193 -15.78 31.30 -9.43
N PHE A 194 -16.26 31.06 -8.22
CA PHE A 194 -15.70 30.08 -7.31
C PHE A 194 -16.75 29.04 -6.92
N ILE A 195 -16.30 27.79 -6.82
CA ILE A 195 -17.03 26.68 -6.18
C ILE A 195 -16.42 26.38 -4.81
N GLN A 196 -17.22 25.91 -3.87
CA GLN A 196 -16.77 25.46 -2.56
C GLN A 196 -17.10 23.97 -2.38
N VAL A 197 -16.10 23.14 -2.05
CA VAL A 197 -16.17 21.68 -2.22
C VAL A 197 -15.47 20.93 -1.11
N HIS A 198 -15.77 19.62 -0.95
CA HIS A 198 -14.99 18.73 -0.10
C HIS A 198 -13.57 18.52 -0.65
N PRO A 199 -12.49 18.76 0.13
CA PRO A 199 -11.11 18.48 -0.26
C PRO A 199 -10.80 16.96 -0.14
N THR A 200 -11.35 16.14 -1.02
CA THR A 200 -11.24 14.69 -0.94
C THR A 200 -9.81 14.20 -1.05
N PHE A 201 -8.92 14.94 -1.75
CA PHE A 201 -7.49 14.65 -1.77
C PHE A 201 -6.87 14.62 -0.36
N LEU A 202 -7.28 15.57 0.50
CA LEU A 202 -6.81 15.67 1.88
C LEU A 202 -7.38 14.53 2.73
N TYR A 203 -8.69 14.25 2.58
CA TYR A 203 -9.33 13.14 3.29
C TYR A 203 -8.68 11.80 2.96
N GLU A 204 -8.45 11.52 1.68
CA GLU A 204 -7.79 10.28 1.25
C GLU A 204 -6.32 10.23 1.69
N SER A 205 -5.60 11.35 1.65
CA SER A 205 -4.21 11.40 2.11
C SER A 205 -4.09 11.11 3.61
N LEU A 206 -4.93 11.77 4.44
CA LEU A 206 -4.94 11.56 5.89
C LEU A 206 -5.42 10.15 6.27
N TRP A 207 -6.45 9.64 5.59
CA TRP A 207 -6.94 8.28 5.79
C TRP A 207 -5.85 7.23 5.48
N ASN A 208 -5.20 7.37 4.31
CA ASN A 208 -4.13 6.47 3.91
C ASN A 208 -2.91 6.57 4.85
N LEU A 209 -2.60 7.77 5.36
CA LEU A 209 -1.56 7.95 6.36
C LEU A 209 -1.90 7.22 7.66
N MET A 210 -3.14 7.31 8.13
CA MET A 210 -3.60 6.57 9.31
C MET A 210 -3.48 5.05 9.09
N VAL A 211 -3.94 4.55 7.93
CA VAL A 211 -3.80 3.15 7.58
C VAL A 211 -2.31 2.75 7.52
N LEU A 212 -1.44 3.55 6.89
CA LEU A 212 0.00 3.30 6.86
C LEU A 212 0.58 3.14 8.27
N LEU A 213 0.27 4.06 9.18
CA LEU A 213 0.77 4.00 10.57
C LEU A 213 0.30 2.72 11.28
N LEU A 214 -0.95 2.29 11.05
CA LEU A 214 -1.45 1.00 11.55
C LEU A 214 -0.67 -0.18 10.95
N LEU A 215 -0.43 -0.19 9.64
CA LEU A 215 0.35 -1.26 9.00
C LEU A 215 1.77 -1.35 9.56
N LEU A 216 2.45 -0.21 9.73
CA LEU A 216 3.80 -0.15 10.30
C LEU A 216 3.84 -0.67 11.73
N PHE A 217 2.84 -0.30 12.54
CA PHE A 217 2.71 -0.80 13.91
C PHE A 217 2.55 -2.32 13.97
N PHE A 218 1.77 -2.91 13.04
CA PHE A 218 1.51 -4.35 13.02
C PHE A 218 2.58 -5.16 12.27
N THR A 219 3.46 -4.56 11.48
CA THR A 219 4.46 -5.27 10.67
C THR A 219 5.33 -6.23 11.49
N LYS A 220 5.82 -5.81 12.67
CA LYS A 220 6.60 -6.67 13.58
C LYS A 220 5.73 -7.63 14.43
N ARG A 221 4.42 -7.42 14.45
CA ARG A 221 3.46 -8.16 15.28
C ARG A 221 2.57 -9.10 14.49
N LYS A 222 2.80 -9.21 13.18
CA LYS A 222 2.00 -10.06 12.30
C LYS A 222 2.14 -11.53 12.68
N LYS A 223 1.06 -12.29 12.54
CA LYS A 223 0.97 -13.71 12.91
C LYS A 223 1.08 -14.65 11.70
N PHE A 224 0.93 -14.12 10.48
CA PHE A 224 1.06 -14.90 9.25
C PHE A 224 1.47 -13.98 8.09
N HIS A 225 2.04 -14.56 7.02
CA HIS A 225 2.34 -13.82 5.79
C HIS A 225 1.02 -13.48 5.06
N GLY A 226 0.92 -12.24 4.57
CA GLY A 226 -0.31 -11.69 3.96
C GLY A 226 -1.20 -10.91 4.95
N GLN A 227 -0.87 -10.88 6.24
CA GLN A 227 -1.67 -10.13 7.22
C GLN A 227 -1.67 -8.64 6.95
N ILE A 228 -0.52 -8.04 6.64
CA ILE A 228 -0.39 -6.60 6.37
C ILE A 228 -1.11 -6.24 5.06
N LEU A 229 -1.01 -7.10 4.03
CA LEU A 229 -1.76 -6.97 2.80
C LEU A 229 -3.27 -6.95 3.05
N LEU A 230 -3.79 -7.90 3.85
CA LEU A 230 -5.23 -7.96 4.19
C LEU A 230 -5.67 -6.73 4.98
N MET A 231 -4.87 -6.27 5.94
CA MET A 231 -5.13 -5.03 6.68
C MET A 231 -5.19 -3.81 5.76
N TYR A 232 -4.29 -3.74 4.76
CA TYR A 232 -4.35 -2.70 3.75
C TYR A 232 -5.64 -2.78 2.93
N LEU A 233 -6.00 -3.96 2.40
CA LEU A 233 -7.22 -4.13 1.61
C LEU A 233 -8.47 -3.70 2.39
N ILE A 234 -8.55 -4.05 3.67
CA ILE A 234 -9.64 -3.64 4.56
C ILE A 234 -9.59 -2.13 4.81
N GLY A 235 -8.46 -1.61 5.28
CA GLY A 235 -8.31 -0.21 5.66
C GLY A 235 -8.47 0.77 4.48
N TYR A 236 -7.78 0.50 3.38
CA TYR A 236 -7.90 1.29 2.16
C TYR A 236 -9.31 1.18 1.55
N GLY A 237 -9.85 -0.06 1.51
CA GLY A 237 -11.19 -0.31 1.00
C GLY A 237 -12.27 0.46 1.77
N LEU A 238 -12.21 0.47 3.11
CA LEU A 238 -13.11 1.28 3.95
C LEU A 238 -13.04 2.77 3.59
N GLY A 239 -11.83 3.32 3.45
CA GLY A 239 -11.65 4.71 3.02
C GLY A 239 -12.29 4.99 1.66
N ARG A 240 -12.08 4.08 0.68
CA ARG A 240 -12.67 4.23 -0.66
C ARG A 240 -14.21 4.17 -0.64
N VAL A 241 -14.81 3.34 0.21
CA VAL A 241 -16.28 3.22 0.27
C VAL A 241 -16.93 4.55 0.60
N TRP A 242 -16.42 5.29 1.60
CA TRP A 242 -17.07 6.54 2.01
C TRP A 242 -16.54 7.77 1.27
N ILE A 243 -15.24 7.88 0.99
CA ILE A 243 -14.67 9.07 0.32
C ILE A 243 -15.08 9.12 -1.14
N GLU A 244 -15.14 7.96 -1.83
CA GLU A 244 -15.60 7.91 -3.22
C GLU A 244 -17.04 8.40 -3.35
N GLY A 245 -17.90 8.14 -2.36
CA GLY A 245 -19.26 8.64 -2.36
C GLY A 245 -19.40 10.18 -2.30
N LEU A 246 -18.33 10.88 -1.89
CA LEU A 246 -18.29 12.35 -1.88
C LEU A 246 -17.83 12.94 -3.23
N ARG A 247 -17.17 12.15 -4.09
CA ARG A 247 -16.54 12.64 -5.33
C ARG A 247 -17.57 12.84 -6.43
N THR A 248 -17.29 13.81 -7.30
CA THR A 248 -18.17 14.16 -8.44
C THR A 248 -17.71 13.60 -9.77
N ASP A 249 -16.46 13.10 -9.83
CA ASP A 249 -15.84 12.52 -11.03
C ASP A 249 -15.88 10.97 -11.05
N GLN A 250 -16.74 10.36 -10.23
CA GLN A 250 -16.85 8.91 -10.09
C GLN A 250 -17.50 8.22 -11.30
N LEU A 251 -17.03 7.02 -11.64
CA LEU A 251 -17.66 6.16 -12.63
C LEU A 251 -18.80 5.36 -11.98
N GLN A 252 -20.04 5.76 -12.25
CA GLN A 252 -21.24 5.17 -11.65
C GLN A 252 -21.75 3.93 -12.41
N ILE A 253 -22.46 3.05 -11.70
CA ILE A 253 -23.16 1.89 -12.25
C ILE A 253 -24.54 2.36 -12.77
N GLY A 254 -24.61 2.62 -14.08
CA GLY A 254 -25.87 3.11 -14.68
C GLY A 254 -26.37 4.38 -13.99
N SER A 255 -27.63 4.40 -13.57
CA SER A 255 -28.29 5.53 -12.89
C SER A 255 -28.39 5.34 -11.37
N THR A 256 -27.63 4.41 -10.77
CA THR A 256 -27.78 4.06 -9.34
C THR A 256 -27.16 5.06 -8.37
N GLY A 257 -26.31 5.98 -8.85
CA GLY A 257 -25.53 6.90 -8.01
C GLY A 257 -24.39 6.22 -7.24
N ILE A 258 -24.17 4.90 -7.43
CA ILE A 258 -23.13 4.14 -6.73
C ILE A 258 -21.93 3.97 -7.66
N ALA A 259 -20.73 4.31 -7.19
CA ALA A 259 -19.52 4.13 -7.97
C ALA A 259 -19.09 2.65 -8.04
N ILE A 260 -18.56 2.22 -9.20
CA ILE A 260 -18.00 0.87 -9.37
C ILE A 260 -16.90 0.61 -8.33
N SER A 261 -16.07 1.61 -8.07
CA SER A 261 -14.99 1.56 -7.07
C SER A 261 -15.49 1.34 -5.64
N GLN A 262 -16.68 1.88 -5.28
CA GLN A 262 -17.31 1.66 -3.97
C GLN A 262 -17.72 0.19 -3.80
N VAL A 263 -18.40 -0.37 -4.80
CA VAL A 263 -18.84 -1.78 -4.76
C VAL A 263 -17.65 -2.71 -4.68
N LEU A 264 -16.65 -2.51 -5.55
CA LEU A 264 -15.43 -3.31 -5.54
C LEU A 264 -14.72 -3.23 -4.18
N SER A 265 -14.60 -2.03 -3.62
CA SER A 265 -13.97 -1.82 -2.31
C SER A 265 -14.75 -2.48 -1.19
N GLY A 266 -16.08 -2.40 -1.20
CA GLY A 266 -16.94 -3.09 -0.23
C GLY A 266 -16.76 -4.62 -0.28
N VAL A 267 -16.72 -5.20 -1.47
CA VAL A 267 -16.45 -6.64 -1.67
C VAL A 267 -15.06 -7.01 -1.14
N LEU A 268 -14.03 -6.22 -1.44
CA LEU A 268 -12.67 -6.46 -0.96
C LEU A 268 -12.56 -6.34 0.56
N VAL A 269 -13.29 -5.43 1.20
CA VAL A 269 -13.35 -5.31 2.66
C VAL A 269 -13.93 -6.58 3.27
N VAL A 270 -15.10 -7.03 2.80
CA VAL A 270 -15.76 -8.23 3.34
C VAL A 270 -14.90 -9.46 3.11
N ALA A 271 -14.40 -9.66 1.89
CA ALA A 271 -13.52 -10.77 1.57
C ALA A 271 -12.24 -10.75 2.40
N GLY A 272 -11.62 -9.56 2.56
CA GLY A 272 -10.42 -9.36 3.37
C GLY A 272 -10.63 -9.74 4.83
N ILE A 273 -11.76 -9.33 5.43
CA ILE A 273 -12.12 -9.69 6.81
C ILE A 273 -12.31 -11.20 6.95
N VAL A 274 -13.05 -11.84 6.04
CA VAL A 274 -13.29 -13.28 6.07
C VAL A 274 -11.97 -14.06 5.97
N VAL A 275 -11.14 -13.73 4.98
CA VAL A 275 -9.83 -14.36 4.79
C VAL A 275 -8.93 -14.12 6.01
N TRP A 276 -8.92 -12.90 6.58
CA TRP A 276 -8.12 -12.60 7.77
C TRP A 276 -8.54 -13.46 8.98
N ILE A 277 -9.85 -13.59 9.24
CA ILE A 277 -10.36 -14.43 10.34
C ILE A 277 -9.94 -15.89 10.14
N ILE A 278 -10.07 -16.42 8.91
CA ILE A 278 -9.69 -17.81 8.60
C ILE A 278 -8.19 -18.02 8.81
N MET A 279 -7.36 -17.14 8.24
CA MET A 279 -5.90 -17.24 8.33
C MET A 279 -5.41 -17.04 9.77
N TYR A 280 -6.00 -16.11 10.51
CA TYR A 280 -5.64 -15.85 11.90
C TYR A 280 -5.87 -17.06 12.82
N ARG A 281 -6.95 -17.83 12.58
CA ARG A 281 -7.24 -19.07 13.33
C ARG A 281 -6.29 -20.21 13.01
N LYS A 282 -5.66 -20.20 11.83
CA LYS A 282 -4.72 -21.23 11.35
C LYS A 282 -3.26 -20.75 11.41
N ALA A 283 -3.01 -19.57 11.98
CA ALA A 283 -1.70 -18.94 11.92
C ALA A 283 -0.64 -19.75 12.66
N THR A 284 0.47 -20.01 11.94
CA THR A 284 1.76 -20.39 12.49
C THR A 284 2.68 -19.18 12.47
N PRO A 285 3.64 -19.02 13.43
CA PRO A 285 4.55 -17.89 13.43
C PRO A 285 5.23 -17.72 12.07
N PRO A 286 5.25 -16.52 11.50
CA PRO A 286 5.82 -16.28 10.18
C PRO A 286 7.36 -16.33 10.24
N VAL A 287 7.97 -17.13 9.38
CA VAL A 287 9.42 -17.25 9.22
C VAL A 287 9.84 -16.66 7.88
N VAL A 288 10.89 -15.83 7.86
CA VAL A 288 11.43 -15.29 6.60
C VAL A 288 12.16 -16.40 5.85
N PRO A 289 11.73 -16.79 4.63
CA PRO A 289 12.40 -17.82 3.86
C PRO A 289 13.86 -17.46 3.56
N ALA A 290 14.76 -18.42 3.59
CA ALA A 290 16.21 -18.23 3.39
C ALA A 290 16.54 -17.47 2.09
N ALA A 291 15.75 -17.65 1.02
CA ALA A 291 15.90 -16.92 -0.24
C ALA A 291 15.73 -15.40 -0.09
N MET A 292 14.88 -14.95 0.85
CA MET A 292 14.59 -13.54 1.12
C MET A 292 15.33 -13.00 2.35
N ALA A 293 15.84 -13.85 3.23
CA ALA A 293 16.53 -13.45 4.45
C ALA A 293 17.92 -12.82 4.16
N VAL A 294 18.32 -11.87 5.01
CA VAL A 294 19.71 -11.39 5.04
C VAL A 294 20.56 -12.48 5.65
N LYS A 295 21.65 -12.87 4.96
CA LYS A 295 22.66 -13.75 5.54
C LYS A 295 23.37 -13.00 6.68
N VAL A 296 23.34 -13.56 7.87
CA VAL A 296 24.16 -13.11 8.99
C VAL A 296 25.38 -14.03 8.95
N ASP A 297 26.53 -13.49 8.53
CA ASP A 297 27.77 -14.25 8.46
C ASP A 297 28.09 -14.79 9.87
N GLY A 298 28.15 -16.12 10.00
CA GLY A 298 28.54 -16.85 11.20
C GLY A 298 27.44 -17.50 12.05
N VAL A 299 26.13 -17.36 11.71
CA VAL A 299 25.05 -17.96 12.55
C VAL A 299 24.24 -19.03 11.81
N THR A 300 24.34 -19.11 10.47
CA THR A 300 23.50 -20.01 9.68
C THR A 300 24.05 -21.43 9.51
N ASP A 301 25.34 -21.63 9.71
CA ASP A 301 25.93 -22.97 9.57
C ASP A 301 25.64 -23.82 10.81
N ASP A 302 25.74 -23.25 12.02
CA ASP A 302 25.47 -23.96 13.28
C ASP A 302 23.97 -24.31 13.47
N LEU A 303 23.06 -23.46 13.01
CA LEU A 303 21.61 -23.74 13.11
C LEU A 303 21.11 -24.73 12.07
N SER A 304 21.67 -24.73 10.87
CA SER A 304 21.34 -25.72 9.83
C SER A 304 21.87 -27.10 10.18
N GLU A 305 23.05 -27.18 10.79
CA GLU A 305 23.65 -28.40 11.29
C GLU A 305 22.93 -28.95 12.53
N ALA A 306 22.49 -28.06 13.45
CA ALA A 306 21.68 -28.44 14.60
C ALA A 306 20.28 -28.96 14.20
N MET A 307 19.61 -28.33 13.21
CA MET A 307 18.30 -28.79 12.73
C MET A 307 18.39 -30.08 11.90
N SER A 308 19.44 -30.30 11.12
CA SER A 308 19.65 -31.57 10.40
C SER A 308 19.95 -32.70 11.38
N THR A 309 20.75 -32.45 12.42
CA THR A 309 21.07 -33.41 13.46
C THR A 309 19.88 -33.80 14.33
N GLN A 310 18.92 -32.88 14.50
CA GLN A 310 17.66 -33.13 15.24
C GLN A 310 16.67 -33.94 14.40
N ALA A 311 16.57 -33.64 13.11
CA ALA A 311 15.73 -34.41 12.17
C ALA A 311 16.22 -35.86 12.01
N ASP A 312 17.55 -36.11 11.97
CA ASP A 312 18.12 -37.45 11.93
C ASP A 312 17.97 -38.24 13.23
N ARG A 313 17.85 -37.53 14.38
CA ARG A 313 17.56 -38.18 15.68
C ARG A 313 16.11 -38.61 15.81
N ASP A 314 15.18 -37.82 15.30
CA ASP A 314 13.75 -38.15 15.34
C ASP A 314 13.41 -39.32 14.39
N VAL A 315 14.10 -39.44 13.25
CA VAL A 315 13.95 -40.60 12.32
C VAL A 315 14.52 -41.89 12.89
N THR A 316 15.58 -41.82 13.71
CA THR A 316 16.22 -43.01 14.33
C THR A 316 15.50 -43.52 15.58
N GLN A 317 14.59 -42.75 16.15
CA GLN A 317 13.78 -43.19 17.31
C GLN A 317 12.47 -43.91 16.95
N GLU A 318 12.02 -43.86 15.68
CA GLU A 318 10.80 -44.55 15.23
C GLU A 318 11.03 -45.98 14.72
N GLU A 319 12.29 -46.48 14.64
CA GLU A 319 12.60 -47.84 14.12
C GLU A 319 13.13 -48.80 15.19
N GLN A 320 12.73 -48.74 16.45
CA GLN A 320 13.00 -49.87 17.39
C GLN A 320 11.73 -50.58 17.80
N PRO A 321 11.60 -51.89 17.46
CA PRO A 321 10.45 -52.68 17.91
C PRO A 321 10.58 -52.98 19.42
N ALA A 322 9.48 -52.87 20.12
CA ALA A 322 9.36 -53.23 21.55
C ALA A 322 9.53 -54.72 21.77
N GLU A 323 10.56 -55.16 22.51
CA GLU A 323 10.58 -56.48 23.14
C GLU A 323 9.93 -56.44 24.54
N PRO A 324 9.21 -57.50 24.95
CA PRO A 324 8.52 -57.54 26.21
C PRO A 324 9.29 -58.31 27.31
N GLY A 325 9.26 -57.77 28.49
CA GLY A 325 9.43 -58.59 29.68
C GLY A 325 10.50 -58.17 30.66
N GLU A 326 10.30 -57.76 31.80
CA GLU A 326 10.18 -58.44 33.08
C GLU A 326 10.23 -57.45 34.24
N GLN A 327 9.30 -57.63 35.15
CA GLN A 327 9.20 -56.87 36.38
C GLN A 327 10.27 -57.30 37.36
N THR A 328 10.98 -56.35 38.00
CA THR A 328 11.45 -56.50 39.37
C THR A 328 11.40 -55.16 40.07
N VAL A 329 10.73 -55.18 41.20
CA VAL A 329 10.55 -54.10 42.16
C VAL A 329 11.81 -54.01 43.02
N GLU A 330 12.44 -52.84 43.16
CA GLU A 330 13.13 -52.49 44.40
C GLU A 330 13.11 -50.98 44.65
N ALA A 331 12.77 -50.67 45.91
CA ALA A 331 12.64 -49.32 46.45
C ALA A 331 13.99 -48.75 46.82
N GLY A 332 14.20 -47.46 46.60
CA GLY A 332 15.36 -46.73 47.06
C GLY A 332 15.16 -45.22 47.04
N MET A 333 14.85 -44.69 48.23
CA MET A 333 14.78 -43.24 48.57
C MET A 333 16.14 -42.55 48.39
N SER A 334 16.21 -41.37 47.79
CA SER A 334 17.01 -40.23 48.37
C SER A 334 16.87 -38.94 47.55
N THR A 335 16.24 -37.99 48.09
CA THR A 335 16.48 -36.54 48.30
C THR A 335 17.44 -35.74 47.42
N ALA A 336 16.94 -34.59 47.03
CA ALA A 336 17.50 -33.25 46.95
C ALA A 336 18.12 -32.73 45.67
N GLY A 337 17.68 -31.54 45.28
CA GLY A 337 18.44 -30.58 44.53
C GLY A 337 17.64 -29.83 43.43
N GLN A 338 16.73 -28.96 43.82
CA GLN A 338 16.23 -27.89 42.95
C GLN A 338 17.30 -26.80 42.88
N GLU A 339 17.74 -26.44 41.70
CA GLU A 339 18.33 -25.13 41.42
C GLU A 339 17.52 -24.47 40.31
N GLU A 340 16.70 -23.51 40.73
CA GLU A 340 16.10 -22.53 39.83
C GLU A 340 17.19 -21.53 39.40
N VAL A 341 17.40 -21.38 38.08
CA VAL A 341 18.15 -20.26 37.53
C VAL A 341 17.14 -19.27 36.98
N SER A 342 16.89 -18.22 37.76
CA SER A 342 16.20 -17.01 37.31
C SER A 342 17.19 -16.14 36.55
N VAL A 343 16.84 -15.77 35.31
CA VAL A 343 17.56 -14.75 34.56
C VAL A 343 16.80 -13.45 34.66
N ASP A 344 17.32 -12.51 35.45
CA ASP A 344 16.89 -11.12 35.50
C ASP A 344 17.36 -10.38 34.25
N TYR A 345 16.45 -9.68 33.59
CA TYR A 345 16.71 -8.76 32.50
C TYR A 345 16.81 -7.34 33.07
N ASN A 346 18.01 -6.79 33.10
CA ASN A 346 18.23 -5.38 33.41
C ASN A 346 18.34 -4.57 32.12
N ASP A 347 17.45 -3.61 31.99
CA ASP A 347 17.61 -2.42 31.14
C ASP A 347 18.80 -1.60 31.66
N ASP A 348 19.61 -1.11 30.74
CA ASP A 348 20.40 0.14 30.74
C ASP A 348 21.70 -0.03 29.95
N HIS A 349 21.76 0.49 28.74
CA HIS A 349 23.02 1.00 28.16
C HIS A 349 22.76 2.21 27.26
N GLU A 350 22.91 3.38 27.87
CA GLU A 350 23.28 4.62 27.18
C GLU A 350 24.64 4.45 26.50
N MET A 351 24.71 4.72 25.21
CA MET A 351 25.98 4.88 24.49
C MET A 351 26.24 6.37 24.23
N LYS A 352 27.13 6.95 25.03
CA LYS A 352 27.74 8.26 24.74
C LYS A 352 28.76 8.09 23.63
N VAL A 353 28.61 8.86 22.56
CA VAL A 353 29.67 9.11 21.59
C VAL A 353 30.35 10.42 21.97
N LYS A 354 31.66 10.36 22.17
CA LYS A 354 32.57 11.49 22.25
C LYS A 354 33.26 11.66 20.91
N GLU A 355 33.26 12.92 20.45
CA GLU A 355 34.14 13.58 19.45
C GLU A 355 34.42 12.89 18.13
#